data_1e1fb073ecd36a51b1510691a4a8b4b4
#
_entry.id   1e1fb073ecd36a51b1510691a4a8b4b4
#
_cell.length_a   1.000
_cell.length_b   1.000
_cell.length_c   1.000
_cell.angle_alpha   90.00
_cell.angle_beta   90.00
_cell.angle_gamma   90.00
#
_symmetry.space_group_name_H-M   'P 1'
#
loop_
_entity.id
_entity.type
_entity.pdbx_description
1 polymer ?
#
loop_
_entity_poly.entity_id
_entity_poly.type
_entity_poly.pdbx_seq_one_letter_code
_entity_poly.pdbx_strand_id
1 'polypeptide(L)'
;MIILKLLNLQNKPAVDLGYNKENIIKKFDILKLKMQTKEIKRLFIIGMNTYSEYQKEYFKNFFKLINEDEFVISFMDTKEKTNILPINLGNFTPFVTEVLHCLFEKIPITQDNIYIFFTNCDVMTISNTITLKSHHAKNIYMADCPPTSINPAVLKTLKQEYDIKTTTTPEEDIKRIRQI
;
A
#
# COMPACT_ATOMS: atom_id res chain seq x y z
N MET A 1 -9.18 12.97 20.36
CA MET A 1 -8.79 14.36 20.00
C MET A 1 -7.33 14.71 20.28
N ILE A 2 -6.65 14.08 21.23
CA ILE A 2 -5.24 14.40 21.59
C ILE A 2 -4.22 13.73 20.63
N ILE A 3 -4.51 12.58 20.09
CA ILE A 3 -3.58 11.79 19.22
C ILE A 3 -3.46 12.37 17.81
N LEU A 4 -4.51 13.01 17.29
CA LEU A 4 -4.46 13.76 16.03
C LEU A 4 -3.45 14.93 16.04
N LYS A 5 -3.21 15.52 17.23
CA LYS A 5 -2.19 16.54 17.41
C LYS A 5 -0.75 16.00 17.41
N LEU A 6 -0.53 14.74 17.75
CA LEU A 6 0.78 14.09 17.71
C LEU A 6 1.22 13.69 16.30
N LEU A 7 0.30 13.43 15.41
CA LEU A 7 0.62 13.22 13.98
C LEU A 7 0.97 14.52 13.27
N ASN A 8 0.70 15.66 13.88
CA ASN A 8 0.92 17.05 13.44
C ASN A 8 1.18 17.21 11.93
N LEU A 9 0.25 16.70 11.17
CA LEU A 9 0.24 16.73 9.70
C LEU A 9 -0.43 18.02 9.22
N GLN A 10 -0.34 19.10 10.05
CA GLN A 10 -0.93 20.38 9.70
C GLN A 10 -0.03 21.12 8.71
N ASN A 11 -0.55 21.24 7.48
CA ASN A 11 -0.32 22.36 6.54
C ASN A 11 1.13 22.84 6.33
N LYS A 12 2.06 21.90 6.07
CA LYS A 12 3.24 22.31 5.32
C LYS A 12 3.05 21.90 3.86
N PRO A 13 3.28 22.82 2.90
CA PRO A 13 3.31 22.41 1.51
C PRO A 13 4.33 21.28 1.35
N ALA A 14 4.02 20.32 0.49
CA ALA A 14 4.85 19.15 0.21
C ALA A 14 6.15 19.55 -0.54
N VAL A 15 6.97 20.34 0.09
CA VAL A 15 8.31 20.75 -0.36
C VAL A 15 9.32 20.40 0.73
N ASP A 16 9.14 19.24 1.36
CA ASP A 16 10.26 18.61 2.03
C ASP A 16 10.92 17.68 1.01
N LEU A 17 11.83 18.25 0.24
CA LEU A 17 12.72 17.57 -0.71
C LEU A 17 13.73 16.67 0.03
N GLY A 18 13.27 15.89 1.01
CA GLY A 18 14.13 15.02 1.76
C GLY A 18 13.36 13.87 2.38
N TYR A 19 13.75 12.64 2.01
CA TYR A 19 13.40 11.43 2.74
C TYR A 19 13.92 11.54 4.17
N ASN A 20 13.03 11.82 5.12
CA ASN A 20 13.37 11.82 6.53
C ASN A 20 12.99 10.47 7.14
N LYS A 21 13.94 9.54 7.11
CA LYS A 21 13.80 8.17 7.63
C LYS A 21 13.31 8.14 9.08
N GLU A 22 13.84 8.98 9.95
CA GLU A 22 13.48 9.02 11.38
C GLU A 22 12.01 9.38 11.59
N ASN A 23 11.50 10.34 10.83
CA ASN A 23 10.10 10.74 10.92
C ASN A 23 9.16 9.62 10.42
N ILE A 24 9.56 8.90 9.38
CA ILE A 24 8.79 7.76 8.88
C ILE A 24 8.77 6.63 9.90
N ILE A 25 9.91 6.29 10.49
CA ILE A 25 10.01 5.25 11.52
C ILE A 25 9.12 5.59 12.73
N LYS A 26 9.12 6.83 13.22
CA LYS A 26 8.21 7.27 14.29
C LYS A 26 6.74 7.09 13.94
N LYS A 27 6.36 7.38 12.68
CA LYS A 27 4.98 7.15 12.20
C LYS A 27 4.63 5.66 12.19
N PHE A 28 5.57 4.77 11.85
CA PHE A 28 5.36 3.33 11.88
C PHE A 28 5.25 2.76 13.29
N ASP A 29 5.97 3.32 14.27
CA ASP A 29 5.81 2.94 15.68
C ASP A 29 4.40 3.28 16.19
N ILE A 30 3.88 4.47 15.83
CA ILE A 30 2.51 4.87 16.16
C ILE A 30 1.49 3.96 15.46
N LEU A 31 1.70 3.66 14.18
CA LEU A 31 0.83 2.78 13.41
C LEU A 31 0.79 1.38 14.03
N LYS A 32 1.95 0.81 14.40
CA LYS A 32 2.04 -0.47 15.10
C LYS A 32 1.19 -0.47 16.38
N LEU A 33 1.31 0.56 17.21
CA LEU A 33 0.54 0.67 18.43
C LEU A 33 -0.97 0.68 18.14
N LYS A 34 -1.41 1.46 17.16
CA LYS A 34 -2.82 1.53 16.77
C LYS A 34 -3.37 0.23 16.21
N MET A 35 -2.56 -0.56 15.51
CA MET A 35 -2.94 -1.90 15.06
C MET A 35 -3.03 -2.87 16.25
N GLN A 36 -2.13 -2.79 17.22
CA GLN A 36 -2.16 -3.60 18.43
C GLN A 36 -3.37 -3.29 19.32
N THR A 37 -3.75 -2.02 19.43
CA THR A 37 -4.95 -1.58 20.16
C THR A 37 -6.26 -1.79 19.39
N LYS A 38 -6.20 -2.31 18.16
CA LYS A 38 -7.34 -2.49 17.24
C LYS A 38 -8.06 -1.19 16.86
N GLU A 39 -7.46 -0.03 17.07
CA GLU A 39 -7.95 1.23 16.51
C GLU A 39 -7.86 1.19 14.97
N ILE A 40 -6.81 0.55 14.44
CA ILE A 40 -6.67 0.26 13.02
C ILE A 40 -6.81 -1.24 12.83
N LYS A 41 -7.85 -1.61 12.10
CA LYS A 41 -8.16 -3.01 11.78
C LYS A 41 -7.47 -3.49 10.51
N ARG A 42 -7.27 -2.61 9.53
CA ARG A 42 -6.68 -2.95 8.23
C ARG A 42 -5.65 -1.92 7.80
N LEU A 43 -4.55 -2.41 7.28
CA LEU A 43 -3.49 -1.61 6.69
C LEU A 43 -3.40 -1.88 5.19
N PHE A 44 -3.52 -0.83 4.39
CA PHE A 44 -3.33 -0.86 2.95
C PHE A 44 -2.00 -0.22 2.58
N ILE A 45 -1.21 -0.89 1.75
CA ILE A 45 0.05 -0.40 1.19
C ILE A 45 -0.14 -0.31 -0.31
N ILE A 46 -0.08 0.90 -0.87
CA ILE A 46 -0.51 1.16 -2.25
C ILE A 46 0.57 1.91 -3.02
N GLY A 47 0.82 1.50 -4.26
CA GLY A 47 1.56 2.30 -5.22
C GLY A 47 3.06 2.15 -5.14
N MET A 48 3.58 0.94 -5.01
CA MET A 48 5.02 0.70 -4.94
C MET A 48 5.76 0.84 -6.29
N ASN A 49 5.08 1.26 -7.33
CA ASN A 49 5.63 1.41 -8.69
C ASN A 49 4.83 2.44 -9.51
N THR A 50 5.26 2.67 -10.76
CA THR A 50 4.58 3.60 -11.68
C THR A 50 3.12 3.20 -11.93
N TYR A 51 2.26 4.15 -12.20
CA TYR A 51 0.82 3.95 -12.39
C TYR A 51 0.30 4.67 -13.64
N SER A 52 -0.72 4.09 -14.27
CA SER A 52 -1.45 4.69 -15.39
C SER A 52 -2.54 5.66 -14.91
N GLU A 53 -3.07 6.51 -15.80
CA GLU A 53 -4.20 7.40 -15.47
C GLU A 53 -5.45 6.63 -15.03
N TYR A 54 -5.72 5.46 -15.63
CA TYR A 54 -6.81 4.58 -15.22
C TYR A 54 -6.65 4.14 -13.76
N GLN A 55 -5.46 3.77 -13.35
CA GLN A 55 -5.16 3.36 -11.98
C GLN A 55 -5.23 4.54 -11.00
N LYS A 56 -4.90 5.74 -11.43
CA LYS A 56 -5.13 6.95 -10.61
C LYS A 56 -6.61 7.11 -10.25
N GLU A 57 -7.51 6.96 -11.22
CA GLU A 57 -8.95 7.10 -10.97
C GLU A 57 -9.46 5.96 -10.07
N TYR A 58 -9.00 4.72 -10.29
CA TYR A 58 -9.30 3.60 -9.40
C TYR A 58 -8.92 3.92 -7.95
N PHE A 59 -7.67 4.29 -7.69
CA PHE A 59 -7.23 4.55 -6.31
C PHE A 59 -7.81 5.84 -5.73
N LYS A 60 -8.09 6.85 -6.54
CA LYS A 60 -8.82 8.03 -6.09
C LYS A 60 -10.21 7.66 -5.54
N ASN A 61 -10.91 6.73 -6.17
CA ASN A 61 -12.18 6.22 -5.69
C ASN A 61 -12.00 5.28 -4.50
N PHE A 62 -11.01 4.40 -4.54
CA PHE A 62 -10.65 3.53 -3.42
C PHE A 62 -10.41 4.33 -2.12
N PHE A 63 -9.65 5.43 -2.19
CA PHE A 63 -9.37 6.28 -1.03
C PHE A 63 -10.60 6.97 -0.44
N LYS A 64 -11.68 7.14 -1.22
CA LYS A 64 -12.96 7.67 -0.70
C LYS A 64 -13.72 6.66 0.15
N LEU A 65 -13.46 5.37 -0.07
CA LEU A 65 -14.14 4.25 0.59
C LEU A 65 -13.46 3.82 1.89
N ILE A 66 -12.26 4.32 2.18
CA ILE A 66 -11.50 3.98 3.39
C ILE A 66 -12.20 4.51 4.63
N ASN A 67 -12.44 3.62 5.61
CA ASN A 67 -13.06 3.92 6.89
C ASN A 67 -12.06 4.46 7.91
N GLU A 68 -12.57 4.94 9.05
CA GLU A 68 -11.74 5.49 10.13
C GLU A 68 -10.87 4.43 10.82
N ASP A 69 -11.29 3.17 10.82
CA ASP A 69 -10.57 2.02 11.37
C ASP A 69 -9.64 1.32 10.34
N GLU A 70 -9.42 1.96 9.21
CA GLU A 70 -8.54 1.52 8.13
C GLU A 70 -7.46 2.57 7.88
N PHE A 71 -6.23 2.13 7.57
CA PHE A 71 -5.12 3.03 7.33
C PHE A 71 -4.43 2.72 6.00
N VAL A 72 -4.01 3.75 5.30
CA VAL A 72 -3.33 3.64 4.01
C VAL A 72 -1.94 4.25 4.08
N ILE A 73 -0.94 3.50 3.66
CA ILE A 73 0.37 4.01 3.27
C ILE A 73 0.37 4.09 1.74
N SER A 74 0.47 5.30 1.20
CA SER A 74 0.41 5.53 -0.24
C SER A 74 1.74 6.05 -0.76
N PHE A 75 2.33 5.32 -1.71
CA PHE A 75 3.46 5.78 -2.50
C PHE A 75 3.02 6.53 -3.78
N MET A 76 1.71 6.63 -3.99
CA MET A 76 1.14 7.45 -5.04
C MET A 76 1.01 8.91 -4.59
N ASP A 77 1.04 9.81 -5.56
CA ASP A 77 0.70 11.21 -5.31
C ASP A 77 -0.79 11.30 -4.91
N THR A 78 -1.02 11.57 -3.64
CA THR A 78 -2.36 11.68 -3.07
C THR A 78 -2.40 12.78 -2.02
N LYS A 79 -3.58 13.37 -1.86
CA LYS A 79 -3.79 14.34 -0.78
C LYS A 79 -3.83 13.63 0.56
N GLU A 80 -3.15 14.21 1.52
CA GLU A 80 -3.16 13.75 2.90
C GLU A 80 -4.59 13.76 3.46
N LYS A 81 -4.95 12.67 4.14
CA LYS A 81 -6.14 12.54 4.95
C LYS A 81 -5.75 11.97 6.31
N THR A 82 -6.64 12.02 7.28
CA THR A 82 -6.41 11.54 8.64
C THR A 82 -5.90 10.10 8.73
N ASN A 83 -6.32 9.27 7.79
CA ASN A 83 -6.01 7.84 7.73
C ASN A 83 -5.21 7.46 6.46
N ILE A 84 -4.64 8.43 5.75
CA ILE A 84 -3.78 8.20 4.59
C ILE A 84 -2.45 8.90 4.84
N LEU A 85 -1.38 8.12 4.88
CA LEU A 85 0.00 8.58 4.95
C LEU A 85 0.60 8.55 3.54
N PRO A 86 0.71 9.70 2.86
CA PRO A 86 1.44 9.77 1.61
C PRO A 86 2.95 9.72 1.89
N ILE A 87 3.65 8.87 1.16
CA ILE A 87 5.11 8.78 1.18
C ILE A 87 5.58 9.06 -0.25
N ASN A 88 5.81 10.33 -0.55
CA ASN A 88 6.29 10.72 -1.88
C ASN A 88 7.81 10.60 -1.92
N LEU A 89 8.29 9.53 -2.53
CA LEU A 89 9.72 9.27 -2.74
C LEU A 89 10.16 9.53 -4.19
N GLY A 90 9.27 10.13 -5.00
CA GLY A 90 9.47 10.19 -6.44
C GLY A 90 9.48 8.78 -7.06
N ASN A 91 10.04 8.66 -8.25
CA ASN A 91 10.12 7.38 -8.98
C ASN A 91 11.33 6.51 -8.54
N PHE A 92 11.85 6.68 -7.32
CA PHE A 92 13.08 6.02 -6.91
C PHE A 92 12.80 4.74 -6.13
N THR A 93 12.69 3.64 -6.83
CA THR A 93 12.40 2.28 -6.32
C THR A 93 13.23 1.84 -5.10
N PRO A 94 14.56 2.11 -4.99
CA PRO A 94 15.34 1.72 -3.83
C PRO A 94 14.80 2.29 -2.51
N PHE A 95 14.32 3.52 -2.50
CA PHE A 95 13.75 4.12 -1.28
C PHE A 95 12.43 3.47 -0.87
N VAL A 96 11.61 3.05 -1.83
CA VAL A 96 10.38 2.29 -1.56
C VAL A 96 10.74 0.99 -0.83
N THR A 97 11.74 0.27 -1.29
CA THR A 97 12.20 -0.98 -0.66
C THR A 97 12.70 -0.74 0.76
N GLU A 98 13.49 0.32 0.99
CA GLU A 98 13.97 0.67 2.32
C GLU A 98 12.82 1.03 3.28
N VAL A 99 11.86 1.81 2.81
CA VAL A 99 10.67 2.17 3.62
C VAL A 99 9.86 0.92 3.98
N LEU A 100 9.65 0.02 3.02
CA LEU A 100 8.94 -1.24 3.27
C LEU A 100 9.70 -2.14 4.25
N HIS A 101 11.02 -2.21 4.15
CA HIS A 101 11.84 -2.94 5.10
C HIS A 101 11.66 -2.39 6.53
N CYS A 102 11.79 -1.07 6.72
CA CYS A 102 11.54 -0.44 8.01
C CYS A 102 10.11 -0.67 8.53
N LEU A 103 9.11 -0.68 7.64
CA LEU A 103 7.72 -0.97 8.02
C LEU A 103 7.57 -2.41 8.50
N PHE A 104 8.12 -3.38 7.76
CA PHE A 104 7.95 -4.79 8.08
C PHE A 104 8.80 -5.27 9.25
N GLU A 105 9.86 -4.56 9.63
CA GLU A 105 10.54 -4.74 10.92
C GLU A 105 9.62 -4.39 12.11
N LYS A 106 8.70 -3.46 11.94
CA LYS A 106 7.77 -2.99 12.96
C LYS A 106 6.45 -3.74 12.96
N ILE A 107 5.90 -4.00 11.78
CA ILE A 107 4.59 -4.60 11.55
C ILE A 107 4.79 -5.81 10.63
N PRO A 108 4.72 -7.04 11.17
CA PRO A 108 4.98 -8.24 10.38
C PRO A 108 4.04 -8.38 9.18
N ILE A 109 4.61 -8.53 7.99
CA ILE A 109 3.88 -8.66 6.72
C ILE A 109 2.97 -9.90 6.66
N THR A 110 3.20 -10.86 7.55
CA THR A 110 2.44 -12.11 7.65
C THR A 110 1.04 -11.93 8.23
N GLN A 111 0.70 -10.74 8.73
CA GLN A 111 -0.61 -10.47 9.31
C GLN A 111 -1.72 -10.50 8.25
N ASP A 112 -2.89 -11.04 8.60
CA ASP A 112 -4.04 -11.18 7.71
C ASP A 112 -4.68 -9.85 7.34
N ASN A 113 -4.44 -8.81 8.13
CA ASN A 113 -5.02 -7.49 7.97
C ASN A 113 -4.11 -6.49 7.23
N ILE A 114 -3.07 -6.97 6.57
CA ILE A 114 -2.21 -6.17 5.69
C ILE A 114 -2.53 -6.51 4.24
N TYR A 115 -2.82 -5.48 3.45
CA TYR A 115 -3.22 -5.57 2.05
C TYR A 115 -2.27 -4.74 1.19
N ILE A 116 -1.62 -5.37 0.22
CA ILE A 116 -0.61 -4.75 -0.63
C ILE A 116 -1.16 -4.63 -2.05
N PHE A 117 -1.17 -3.42 -2.58
CA PHE A 117 -1.67 -3.12 -3.91
C PHE A 117 -0.55 -2.62 -4.82
N PHE A 118 -0.25 -3.41 -5.82
CA PHE A 118 0.58 -2.98 -6.94
C PHE A 118 -0.26 -2.24 -7.96
N THR A 119 0.21 -1.05 -8.34
CA THR A 119 -0.48 -0.16 -9.27
C THR A 119 -0.07 -0.37 -10.72
N ASN A 120 0.84 -1.30 -10.98
CA ASN A 120 1.29 -1.63 -12.31
C ASN A 120 1.50 -3.14 -12.44
N CYS A 121 1.74 -3.58 -13.67
CA CYS A 121 1.95 -4.97 -14.02
C CYS A 121 3.18 -5.06 -14.95
N ASP A 122 4.35 -4.91 -14.37
CA ASP A 122 5.63 -4.99 -15.06
C ASP A 122 6.53 -6.05 -14.41
N VAL A 123 7.73 -6.23 -14.95
CA VAL A 123 8.71 -7.20 -14.44
C VAL A 123 9.11 -6.91 -13.00
N MET A 124 9.19 -5.63 -12.62
CA MET A 124 9.51 -5.23 -11.23
C MET A 124 8.38 -5.61 -10.28
N THR A 125 7.12 -5.44 -10.70
CA THR A 125 5.95 -5.88 -9.95
C THR A 125 5.97 -7.38 -9.70
N ILE A 126 6.30 -8.18 -10.72
CA ILE A 126 6.42 -9.64 -10.58
C ILE A 126 7.52 -10.00 -9.57
N SER A 127 8.71 -9.41 -9.71
CA SER A 127 9.83 -9.65 -8.81
C SER A 127 9.48 -9.30 -7.36
N ASN A 128 8.92 -8.12 -7.15
CA ASN A 128 8.49 -7.67 -5.82
C ASN A 128 7.40 -8.59 -5.23
N THR A 129 6.45 -9.03 -6.07
CA THR A 129 5.40 -9.96 -5.65
C THR A 129 5.98 -11.28 -5.16
N ILE A 130 6.91 -11.88 -5.91
CA ILE A 130 7.57 -13.14 -5.54
C ILE A 130 8.36 -12.95 -4.23
N THR A 131 9.09 -11.83 -4.10
CA THR A 131 9.83 -11.48 -2.88
C THR A 131 8.89 -11.36 -1.68
N LEU A 132 7.79 -10.64 -1.81
CA LEU A 132 6.81 -10.51 -0.73
C LEU A 132 6.16 -11.85 -0.35
N LYS A 133 5.88 -12.71 -1.33
CA LYS A 133 5.37 -14.07 -1.07
C LYS A 133 6.40 -14.97 -0.40
N SER A 134 7.69 -14.86 -0.72
CA SER A 134 8.75 -15.58 0.00
C SER A 134 8.85 -15.17 1.48
N HIS A 135 8.41 -13.96 1.81
CA HIS A 135 8.23 -13.47 3.18
C HIS A 135 6.83 -13.72 3.76
N HIS A 136 6.05 -14.59 3.12
CA HIS A 136 4.72 -15.01 3.58
C HIS A 136 3.66 -13.90 3.61
N ALA A 137 3.78 -12.88 2.76
CA ALA A 137 2.72 -11.90 2.56
C ALA A 137 1.44 -12.58 2.06
N LYS A 138 0.30 -12.32 2.70
CA LYS A 138 -0.96 -13.03 2.42
C LYS A 138 -1.79 -12.33 1.35
N ASN A 139 -2.06 -11.05 1.51
CA ASN A 139 -3.02 -10.34 0.67
C ASN A 139 -2.31 -9.41 -0.30
N ILE A 140 -1.99 -9.91 -1.48
CA ILE A 140 -1.38 -9.14 -2.56
C ILE A 140 -2.39 -8.97 -3.69
N TYR A 141 -2.62 -7.73 -4.06
CA TYR A 141 -3.48 -7.31 -5.17
C TYR A 141 -2.63 -6.68 -6.27
N MET A 142 -2.92 -7.01 -7.49
CA MET A 142 -2.27 -6.46 -8.68
C MET A 142 -3.31 -5.77 -9.55
N ALA A 143 -3.00 -4.60 -10.04
CA ALA A 143 -3.82 -3.94 -11.03
C ALA A 143 -4.06 -4.84 -12.23
N ASP A 144 -5.23 -4.72 -12.86
CA ASP A 144 -5.51 -5.49 -14.06
C ASP A 144 -4.48 -5.15 -15.15
N CYS A 145 -3.90 -6.21 -15.71
CA CYS A 145 -2.79 -6.09 -16.63
C CYS A 145 -3.31 -6.14 -18.08
N PRO A 146 -3.01 -5.14 -18.89
CA PRO A 146 -3.24 -5.29 -20.31
C PRO A 146 -2.43 -6.49 -20.85
N PRO A 147 -2.97 -7.26 -21.79
CA PRO A 147 -2.33 -8.47 -22.35
C PRO A 147 -0.91 -8.24 -22.91
N THR A 148 -0.58 -6.99 -23.20
CA THR A 148 0.71 -6.56 -23.74
C THR A 148 1.79 -6.37 -22.68
N SER A 149 1.43 -6.30 -21.38
CA SER A 149 2.35 -5.96 -20.30
C SER A 149 3.01 -7.20 -19.69
N ILE A 150 2.29 -8.30 -19.59
CA ILE A 150 2.79 -9.57 -19.04
C ILE A 150 2.28 -10.73 -19.88
N ASN A 151 3.14 -11.73 -20.07
CA ASN A 151 2.74 -12.99 -20.70
C ASN A 151 1.57 -13.61 -19.90
N PRO A 152 0.44 -13.96 -20.56
CA PRO A 152 -0.73 -14.55 -19.89
C PRO A 152 -0.41 -15.80 -19.06
N ALA A 153 0.58 -16.61 -19.46
CA ALA A 153 1.01 -17.76 -18.68
C ALA A 153 1.62 -17.36 -17.33
N VAL A 154 2.43 -16.30 -17.30
CA VAL A 154 3.02 -15.76 -16.06
C VAL A 154 1.92 -15.23 -15.14
N LEU A 155 0.96 -14.48 -15.68
CA LEU A 155 -0.16 -13.97 -14.89
C LEU A 155 -1.01 -15.11 -14.31
N LYS A 156 -1.25 -16.18 -15.10
CA LYS A 156 -1.94 -17.37 -14.63
C LYS A 156 -1.20 -18.03 -13.49
N THR A 157 0.12 -18.21 -13.59
CA THR A 157 0.95 -18.77 -12.52
C THR A 157 0.90 -17.92 -11.26
N LEU A 158 1.02 -16.60 -11.37
CA LEU A 158 0.92 -15.69 -10.22
C LEU A 158 -0.42 -15.85 -9.49
N LYS A 159 -1.52 -15.97 -10.23
CA LYS A 159 -2.85 -16.17 -9.64
C LYS A 159 -3.02 -17.53 -9.00
N GLN A 160 -2.57 -18.59 -9.64
CA GLN A 160 -2.82 -19.98 -9.21
C GLN A 160 -1.84 -20.45 -8.14
N GLU A 161 -0.54 -20.18 -8.32
CA GLU A 161 0.50 -20.70 -7.43
C GLU A 161 0.83 -19.75 -6.27
N TYR A 162 0.64 -18.44 -6.48
CA TYR A 162 0.99 -17.42 -5.49
C TYR A 162 -0.23 -16.73 -4.86
N ASP A 163 -1.45 -17.13 -5.21
CA ASP A 163 -2.69 -16.51 -4.72
C ASP A 163 -2.67 -14.98 -4.85
N ILE A 164 -2.28 -14.49 -6.03
CA ILE A 164 -2.31 -13.07 -6.32
C ILE A 164 -3.69 -12.69 -6.84
N LYS A 165 -4.31 -11.72 -6.20
CA LYS A 165 -5.62 -11.21 -6.57
C LYS A 165 -5.47 -10.08 -7.59
N THR A 166 -6.35 -10.01 -8.57
CA THR A 166 -6.44 -8.85 -9.47
C THR A 166 -7.51 -7.90 -8.94
N THR A 167 -7.25 -6.60 -9.10
CA THR A 167 -8.25 -5.58 -8.79
C THR A 167 -9.41 -5.65 -9.78
N THR A 168 -10.60 -5.32 -9.31
CA THR A 168 -11.83 -5.20 -10.11
C THR A 168 -12.35 -3.77 -10.07
N THR A 169 -13.36 -3.48 -9.27
CA THR A 169 -13.75 -2.11 -8.94
C THR A 169 -13.39 -1.80 -7.49
N PRO A 170 -13.15 -0.53 -7.13
CA PRO A 170 -12.83 -0.15 -5.75
C PRO A 170 -13.87 -0.65 -4.74
N GLU A 171 -15.14 -0.57 -5.12
CA GLU A 171 -16.27 -0.97 -4.28
C GLU A 171 -16.29 -2.49 -4.03
N GLU A 172 -16.08 -3.28 -5.09
CA GLU A 172 -16.05 -4.74 -4.98
C GLU A 172 -14.83 -5.22 -4.20
N ASP A 173 -13.67 -4.61 -4.44
CA ASP A 173 -12.43 -4.98 -3.77
C ASP A 173 -12.50 -4.66 -2.27
N ILE A 174 -12.97 -3.48 -1.88
CA ILE A 174 -13.20 -3.10 -0.48
C ILE A 174 -14.24 -4.00 0.17
N LYS A 175 -15.34 -4.30 -0.51
CA LYS A 175 -16.37 -5.22 0.00
C LYS A 175 -15.79 -6.61 0.27
N ARG A 176 -15.02 -7.15 -0.66
CA ARG A 176 -14.35 -8.45 -0.52
C ARG A 176 -13.39 -8.47 0.66
N ILE A 177 -12.58 -7.42 0.82
CA ILE A 177 -11.61 -7.28 1.91
C ILE A 177 -12.30 -7.21 3.28
N ARG A 178 -13.45 -6.55 3.37
CA ARG A 178 -14.18 -6.40 4.65
C ARG A 178 -14.98 -7.63 5.06
N GLN A 179 -15.20 -8.57 4.15
CA GLN A 179 -15.88 -9.84 4.42
C GLN A 179 -14.96 -10.94 4.99
N ILE A 180 -13.67 -10.74 4.93
CA ILE A 180 -12.64 -11.61 5.53
C ILE A 180 -12.40 -11.19 6.98
#